data_548bc4f70acb9ce211e1830b67f73a82
#
_entry.id   548bc4f70acb9ce211e1830b67f73a82
#
_cell.length_a   1.000
_cell.length_b   1.000
_cell.length_c   1.000
_cell.angle_alpha   90.00
_cell.angle_beta   90.00
_cell.angle_gamma   90.00
#
_symmetry.space_group_name_H-M   'P 1'
#
loop_
_entity.id
_entity.type
_entity.pdbx_description
1 polymer ?
#
loop_
_entity_poly.entity_id
_entity_poly.type
_entity_poly.pdbx_seq_one_letter_code
_entity_poly.pdbx_strand_id
1 'polypeptide(L)'
;MFTVAAAKLMASAVALATAAVLWTSLGRQDQFLLDMPMQRIVLSPGRVIEAGIREVTVSHWTKCVDAGACEDLRRPAPDSSPWPMTGVNRLDVDAYIAWLNGETGLTYRLPTADEWQSLAEDLPRPAWKKLFDDPRMAWAADYGRMRPVPARLRPSGSFGRFSNGIEDLSGNVWEWTLTCAAHGFDAATCPAYVVEGAHRAALSIFVRDPASGGCSAGVPPANIGFRLVRDL
;
A
#
# COMPACT_ATOMS: atom_id res chain seq x y z
N MET A 1 18.79 -39.55 -42.60
CA MET A 1 19.63 -38.41 -42.16
C MET A 1 18.84 -37.12 -41.83
N PHE A 2 17.50 -37.11 -41.96
CA PHE A 2 16.67 -35.90 -41.73
C PHE A 2 16.17 -35.72 -40.30
N THR A 3 16.25 -36.72 -39.43
CA THR A 3 15.65 -36.67 -38.07
C THR A 3 16.49 -35.96 -37.02
N VAL A 4 17.81 -35.92 -37.16
CA VAL A 4 18.72 -35.31 -36.16
C VAL A 4 18.79 -33.78 -36.29
N ALA A 5 18.65 -33.25 -37.52
CA ALA A 5 18.68 -31.82 -37.78
C ALA A 5 17.39 -31.11 -37.25
N ALA A 6 16.22 -31.76 -37.40
CA ALA A 6 14.97 -31.22 -36.90
C ALA A 6 14.92 -31.16 -35.36
N ALA A 7 15.44 -32.17 -34.66
CA ALA A 7 15.53 -32.21 -33.21
C ALA A 7 16.45 -31.10 -32.63
N LYS A 8 17.57 -30.80 -33.32
CA LYS A 8 18.47 -29.71 -32.89
C LYS A 8 17.85 -28.31 -33.10
N LEU A 9 17.10 -28.11 -34.19
CA LEU A 9 16.40 -26.85 -34.44
C LEU A 9 15.27 -26.61 -33.43
N MET A 10 14.52 -27.64 -33.07
CA MET A 10 13.47 -27.55 -32.06
C MET A 10 14.04 -27.25 -30.65
N ALA A 11 15.12 -27.91 -30.26
CA ALA A 11 15.78 -27.68 -28.98
C ALA A 11 16.36 -26.25 -28.87
N SER A 12 16.91 -25.72 -29.97
CA SER A 12 17.43 -24.35 -30.02
C SER A 12 16.29 -23.29 -29.95
N ALA A 13 15.18 -23.54 -30.60
CA ALA A 13 14.02 -22.64 -30.57
C ALA A 13 13.38 -22.57 -29.16
N VAL A 14 13.26 -23.72 -28.49
CA VAL A 14 12.76 -23.77 -27.10
C VAL A 14 13.72 -23.09 -26.13
N ALA A 15 15.03 -23.29 -26.27
CA ALA A 15 16.03 -22.63 -25.43
C ALA A 15 16.04 -21.10 -25.62
N LEU A 16 15.87 -20.61 -26.85
CA LEU A 16 15.79 -19.18 -27.14
C LEU A 16 14.48 -18.58 -26.64
N ALA A 17 13.36 -19.28 -26.71
CA ALA A 17 12.08 -18.82 -26.17
C ALA A 17 12.10 -18.77 -24.65
N THR A 18 12.65 -19.73 -23.97
CA THR A 18 12.79 -19.73 -22.50
C THR A 18 13.75 -18.64 -22.02
N ALA A 19 14.86 -18.41 -22.72
CA ALA A 19 15.78 -17.33 -22.40
C ALA A 19 15.14 -15.95 -22.62
N ALA A 20 14.36 -15.76 -23.66
CA ALA A 20 13.65 -14.51 -23.92
C ALA A 20 12.59 -14.23 -22.85
N VAL A 21 11.81 -15.22 -22.40
CA VAL A 21 10.84 -15.09 -21.32
C VAL A 21 11.51 -14.76 -20.00
N LEU A 22 12.62 -15.39 -19.67
CA LEU A 22 13.40 -15.09 -18.46
C LEU A 22 14.00 -13.67 -18.51
N TRP A 23 14.50 -13.25 -19.66
CA TRP A 23 15.05 -11.89 -19.83
C TRP A 23 14.00 -10.80 -19.72
N THR A 24 12.80 -11.02 -20.27
CA THR A 24 11.71 -10.05 -20.17
C THR A 24 11.14 -9.98 -18.75
N SER A 25 11.08 -11.09 -18.02
CA SER A 25 10.64 -11.08 -16.63
C SER A 25 11.66 -10.41 -15.69
N LEU A 26 12.96 -10.68 -15.85
CA LEU A 26 14.01 -10.03 -15.07
C LEU A 26 14.08 -8.53 -15.34
N GLY A 27 14.01 -8.09 -16.61
CA GLY A 27 14.03 -6.67 -16.95
C GLY A 27 12.81 -5.91 -16.43
N ARG A 28 11.64 -6.57 -16.38
CA ARG A 28 10.42 -6.00 -15.83
C ARG A 28 10.48 -5.86 -14.30
N GLN A 29 11.02 -6.88 -13.63
CA GLN A 29 11.25 -6.87 -12.19
C GLN A 29 12.19 -5.74 -11.76
N ASP A 30 13.31 -5.56 -12.47
CA ASP A 30 14.28 -4.50 -12.20
C ASP A 30 13.64 -3.10 -12.40
N GLN A 31 12.81 -2.93 -13.42
CA GLN A 31 12.15 -1.65 -13.69
C GLN A 31 11.16 -1.28 -12.59
N PHE A 32 10.38 -2.23 -12.04
CA PHE A 32 9.49 -1.97 -10.91
C PHE A 32 10.26 -1.64 -9.63
N LEU A 33 11.36 -2.34 -9.37
CA LEU A 33 12.22 -2.08 -8.21
C LEU A 33 12.87 -0.69 -8.26
N LEU A 34 13.27 -0.23 -9.45
CA LEU A 34 13.83 1.11 -9.65
C LEU A 34 12.78 2.21 -9.46
N ASP A 35 11.53 1.96 -9.85
CA ASP A 35 10.44 2.95 -9.77
C ASP A 35 9.81 3.03 -8.37
N MET A 36 9.94 1.98 -7.56
CA MET A 36 9.38 1.92 -6.20
C MET A 36 10.49 1.58 -5.20
N PRO A 37 11.22 2.60 -4.73
CA PRO A 37 12.34 2.38 -3.83
C PRO A 37 11.86 1.80 -2.49
N MET A 38 12.52 0.71 -2.08
CA MET A 38 12.22 0.00 -0.85
C MET A 38 13.32 0.22 0.19
N GLN A 39 12.95 0.26 1.45
CA GLN A 39 13.83 0.38 2.59
C GLN A 39 13.78 -0.88 3.44
N ARG A 40 14.94 -1.42 3.75
CA ARG A 40 15.06 -2.57 4.67
C ARG A 40 14.84 -2.11 6.10
N ILE A 41 13.91 -2.75 6.81
CA ILE A 41 13.51 -2.43 8.18
C ILE A 41 13.62 -3.68 9.05
N VAL A 42 14.27 -3.54 10.18
CA VAL A 42 14.33 -4.58 11.23
C VAL A 42 13.23 -4.29 12.23
N LEU A 43 12.19 -5.11 12.25
CA LEU A 43 11.04 -4.97 13.17
C LEU A 43 11.35 -5.54 14.55
N SER A 44 12.08 -6.66 14.58
CA SER A 44 12.54 -7.34 15.79
C SER A 44 13.69 -8.28 15.45
N PRO A 45 14.43 -8.82 16.44
CA PRO A 45 15.45 -9.84 16.17
C PRO A 45 14.88 -11.00 15.34
N GLY A 46 15.45 -11.21 14.15
CA GLY A 46 15.05 -12.28 13.23
C GLY A 46 13.84 -11.96 12.34
N ARG A 47 13.23 -10.78 12.43
CA ARG A 47 12.14 -10.35 11.53
C ARG A 47 12.52 -9.08 10.79
N VAL A 48 12.71 -9.21 9.50
CA VAL A 48 13.11 -8.13 8.60
C VAL A 48 12.13 -8.05 7.44
N ILE A 49 11.70 -6.83 7.11
CA ILE A 49 10.88 -6.55 5.93
C ILE A 49 11.57 -5.52 5.05
N GLU A 50 11.15 -5.43 3.81
CA GLU A 50 11.34 -4.23 3.01
C GLU A 50 10.03 -3.47 2.92
N ALA A 51 10.08 -2.17 3.17
CA ALA A 51 8.93 -1.28 3.09
C ALA A 51 9.15 -0.23 2.00
N GLY A 52 8.14 0.08 1.23
CA GLY A 52 8.16 1.21 0.29
C GLY A 52 8.52 2.49 1.02
N ILE A 53 9.53 3.22 0.54
CA ILE A 53 9.92 4.49 1.14
C ILE A 53 8.75 5.46 1.16
N ARG A 54 7.91 5.41 0.12
CA ARG A 54 6.72 6.24 -0.07
C ARG A 54 5.48 5.38 -0.30
N GLU A 55 4.33 6.02 -0.28
CA GLU A 55 3.08 5.43 -0.73
C GLU A 55 3.17 5.06 -2.22
N VAL A 56 2.31 4.14 -2.66
CA VAL A 56 2.12 3.85 -4.09
C VAL A 56 1.62 5.12 -4.76
N THR A 57 2.23 5.49 -5.88
CA THR A 57 1.93 6.72 -6.59
C THR A 57 0.91 6.53 -7.70
N VAL A 58 0.35 7.64 -8.19
CA VAL A 58 -0.54 7.64 -9.38
C VAL A 58 0.16 7.01 -10.58
N SER A 59 1.46 7.27 -10.79
CA SER A 59 2.20 6.68 -11.90
C SER A 59 2.35 5.16 -11.78
N HIS A 60 2.52 4.64 -10.56
CA HIS A 60 2.51 3.19 -10.31
C HIS A 60 1.13 2.57 -10.60
N TRP A 61 0.07 3.27 -10.18
CA TRP A 61 -1.31 2.85 -10.43
C TRP A 61 -1.64 2.80 -11.92
N THR A 62 -1.23 3.84 -12.68
CA THR A 62 -1.45 3.92 -14.12
C THR A 62 -0.88 2.71 -14.86
N LYS A 63 0.29 2.20 -14.45
CA LYS A 63 0.84 0.97 -15.04
C LYS A 63 -0.08 -0.25 -14.88
N CYS A 64 -0.75 -0.37 -13.75
CA CYS A 64 -1.75 -1.41 -13.52
C CYS A 64 -3.00 -1.22 -14.37
N VAL A 65 -3.46 0.03 -14.53
CA VAL A 65 -4.59 0.38 -15.42
C VAL A 65 -4.24 0.08 -16.87
N ASP A 66 -3.05 0.46 -17.34
CA ASP A 66 -2.58 0.20 -18.71
C ASP A 66 -2.45 -1.30 -19.00
N ALA A 67 -2.16 -2.11 -17.98
CA ALA A 67 -2.17 -3.56 -18.06
C ALA A 67 -3.59 -4.18 -18.02
N GLY A 68 -4.63 -3.36 -17.82
CA GLY A 68 -6.03 -3.80 -17.72
C GLY A 68 -6.38 -4.52 -16.42
N ALA A 69 -5.53 -4.44 -15.38
CA ALA A 69 -5.70 -5.16 -14.13
C ALA A 69 -6.32 -4.30 -13.01
N CYS A 70 -6.23 -2.96 -13.11
CA CYS A 70 -6.81 -2.03 -12.17
C CYS A 70 -7.87 -1.15 -12.84
N GLU A 71 -8.83 -0.67 -12.04
CA GLU A 71 -9.83 0.30 -12.48
C GLU A 71 -9.19 1.68 -12.71
N ASP A 72 -9.57 2.35 -13.82
CA ASP A 72 -9.20 3.75 -14.07
C ASP A 72 -10.04 4.67 -13.17
N LEU A 73 -9.49 5.05 -12.05
CA LEU A 73 -10.14 5.90 -11.05
C LEU A 73 -10.04 7.41 -11.38
N ARG A 74 -9.50 7.78 -12.54
CA ARG A 74 -9.41 9.13 -13.09
C ARG A 74 -9.15 10.21 -12.04
N ARG A 75 -7.96 10.16 -11.43
CA ARG A 75 -7.53 11.20 -10.51
C ARG A 75 -6.83 12.31 -11.29
N PRO A 76 -7.25 13.58 -11.14
CA PRO A 76 -6.50 14.70 -11.67
C PRO A 76 -5.19 14.84 -10.87
N ALA A 77 -4.15 14.19 -11.34
CA ALA A 77 -2.78 14.42 -10.86
C ALA A 77 -2.00 15.05 -12.01
N PRO A 78 -1.17 16.06 -11.75
CA PRO A 78 -0.22 16.54 -12.75
C PRO A 78 0.71 15.41 -13.17
N ASP A 79 0.87 15.20 -14.49
CA ASP A 79 1.55 14.05 -15.10
C ASP A 79 3.05 13.88 -14.73
N SER A 80 3.65 14.79 -13.99
CA SER A 80 5.10 14.83 -13.78
C SER A 80 5.55 14.77 -12.32
N SER A 81 4.64 14.66 -11.34
CA SER A 81 4.99 14.68 -9.92
C SER A 81 4.65 13.35 -9.26
N PRO A 82 5.44 12.88 -8.27
CA PRO A 82 5.15 11.64 -7.54
C PRO A 82 4.00 11.86 -6.55
N TRP A 83 2.78 12.01 -7.07
CA TRP A 83 1.58 12.11 -6.25
C TRP A 83 1.17 10.72 -5.73
N PRO A 84 0.86 10.58 -4.44
CA PRO A 84 0.36 9.32 -3.91
C PRO A 84 -0.99 8.99 -4.53
N MET A 85 -1.20 7.71 -4.80
CA MET A 85 -2.50 7.19 -5.22
C MET A 85 -3.46 7.21 -4.05
N THR A 86 -4.61 7.86 -4.23
CA THR A 86 -5.63 7.98 -3.20
C THR A 86 -7.02 7.68 -3.73
N GLY A 87 -7.99 7.53 -2.83
CA GLY A 87 -9.37 7.20 -3.21
C GLY A 87 -9.50 5.79 -3.75
N VAL A 88 -8.70 4.89 -3.22
CA VAL A 88 -8.74 3.45 -3.46
C VAL A 88 -9.40 2.76 -2.27
N ASN A 89 -10.33 1.87 -2.54
CA ASN A 89 -10.87 0.98 -1.52
C ASN A 89 -9.97 -0.26 -1.35
N ARG A 90 -10.32 -1.14 -0.43
CA ARG A 90 -9.51 -2.33 -0.16
C ARG A 90 -9.46 -3.28 -1.36
N LEU A 91 -10.54 -3.42 -2.10
CA LEU A 91 -10.59 -4.32 -3.26
C LEU A 91 -9.71 -3.80 -4.41
N ASP A 92 -9.66 -2.48 -4.60
CA ASP A 92 -8.77 -1.83 -5.55
C ASP A 92 -7.30 -2.14 -5.22
N VAL A 93 -6.95 -2.02 -3.94
CA VAL A 93 -5.58 -2.29 -3.45
C VAL A 93 -5.21 -3.77 -3.62
N ASP A 94 -6.13 -4.70 -3.31
CA ASP A 94 -5.88 -6.13 -3.47
C ASP A 94 -5.68 -6.49 -4.95
N ALA A 95 -6.44 -5.88 -5.88
CA ALA A 95 -6.24 -6.07 -7.32
C ALA A 95 -4.87 -5.56 -7.78
N TYR A 96 -4.43 -4.39 -7.30
CA TYR A 96 -3.12 -3.85 -7.60
C TYR A 96 -1.99 -4.77 -7.10
N ILE A 97 -2.09 -5.26 -5.87
CA ILE A 97 -1.08 -6.17 -5.28
C ILE A 97 -1.04 -7.50 -6.06
N ALA A 98 -2.18 -8.06 -6.40
CA ALA A 98 -2.24 -9.30 -7.20
C ALA A 98 -1.55 -9.13 -8.56
N TRP A 99 -1.82 -8.02 -9.26
CA TRP A 99 -1.18 -7.68 -10.52
C TRP A 99 0.34 -7.52 -10.36
N LEU A 100 0.78 -6.70 -9.38
CA LEU A 100 2.20 -6.43 -9.15
C LEU A 100 2.97 -7.70 -8.83
N ASN A 101 2.42 -8.57 -7.99
CA ASN A 101 3.03 -9.85 -7.66
C ASN A 101 3.14 -10.77 -8.89
N GLY A 102 2.12 -10.77 -9.76
CA GLY A 102 2.14 -11.50 -11.03
C GLY A 102 3.21 -10.98 -12.00
N GLU A 103 3.37 -9.66 -12.09
CA GLU A 103 4.35 -9.03 -12.99
C GLU A 103 5.80 -9.20 -12.51
N THR A 104 6.01 -9.14 -11.19
CA THR A 104 7.36 -9.15 -10.62
C THR A 104 7.84 -10.53 -10.16
N GLY A 105 6.92 -11.45 -9.90
CA GLY A 105 7.21 -12.73 -9.25
C GLY A 105 7.63 -12.59 -7.78
N LEU A 106 7.46 -11.39 -7.19
CA LEU A 106 7.72 -11.11 -5.77
C LEU A 106 6.42 -11.18 -4.97
N THR A 107 6.52 -11.17 -3.64
CA THR A 107 5.36 -11.22 -2.74
C THR A 107 5.23 -9.91 -1.96
N TYR A 108 4.64 -8.90 -2.61
CA TYR A 108 4.25 -7.66 -1.95
C TYR A 108 2.92 -7.85 -1.22
N ARG A 109 2.76 -7.12 -0.13
CA ARG A 109 1.54 -7.05 0.67
C ARG A 109 1.42 -5.69 1.34
N LEU A 110 0.27 -5.42 1.94
CA LEU A 110 0.14 -4.31 2.89
C LEU A 110 0.91 -4.61 4.18
N PRO A 111 1.36 -3.59 4.92
CA PRO A 111 1.82 -3.77 6.30
C PRO A 111 0.65 -4.18 7.20
N THR A 112 0.91 -4.89 8.28
CA THR A 112 -0.02 -4.92 9.40
C THR A 112 -0.04 -3.56 10.12
N ALA A 113 -1.05 -3.28 10.93
CA ALA A 113 -1.09 -2.04 11.72
C ALA A 113 0.12 -1.93 12.66
N ASP A 114 0.57 -3.05 13.24
CA ASP A 114 1.74 -3.07 14.12
C ASP A 114 3.05 -2.83 13.34
N GLU A 115 3.18 -3.39 12.14
CA GLU A 115 4.31 -3.10 11.25
C GLU A 115 4.31 -1.61 10.87
N TRP A 116 3.18 -1.06 10.46
CA TRP A 116 3.07 0.36 10.14
C TRP A 116 3.46 1.24 11.32
N GLN A 117 3.02 0.89 12.52
CA GLN A 117 3.42 1.62 13.74
C GLN A 117 4.91 1.52 14.03
N SER A 118 5.54 0.38 13.73
CA SER A 118 6.99 0.23 13.85
C SER A 118 7.73 1.10 12.84
N LEU A 119 7.20 1.26 11.61
CA LEU A 119 7.73 2.23 10.63
C LEU A 119 7.64 3.67 11.15
N ALA A 120 6.59 4.00 11.89
CA ALA A 120 6.25 5.32 12.42
C ALA A 120 6.68 5.51 13.89
N GLU A 121 7.69 4.76 14.37
CA GLU A 121 8.13 4.78 15.77
C GLU A 121 8.53 6.19 16.25
N ASP A 122 9.13 6.98 15.38
CA ASP A 122 9.53 8.37 15.67
C ASP A 122 8.36 9.37 15.69
N LEU A 123 7.14 8.96 15.33
CA LEU A 123 5.98 9.85 15.38
C LEU A 123 5.59 10.17 16.82
N PRO A 124 5.52 11.45 17.18
CA PRO A 124 4.96 11.85 18.46
C PRO A 124 3.49 11.39 18.55
N ARG A 125 3.24 10.37 19.35
CA ARG A 125 1.86 9.93 19.62
C ARG A 125 1.28 10.83 20.71
N PRO A 126 0.16 11.54 20.46
CA PRO A 126 -0.49 12.26 21.52
C PRO A 126 -0.91 11.26 22.62
N ALA A 127 -0.53 11.54 23.86
CA ALA A 127 -1.04 10.80 25.01
C ALA A 127 -2.55 11.06 25.11
N TRP A 128 -3.35 10.11 24.67
CA TRP A 128 -4.80 10.20 24.71
C TRP A 128 -5.29 10.17 26.16
N LYS A 129 -5.74 11.31 26.67
CA LYS A 129 -6.53 11.32 27.90
C LYS A 129 -7.90 10.74 27.59
N LYS A 130 -8.27 9.69 28.29
CA LYS A 130 -9.61 9.12 28.22
C LYS A 130 -10.62 10.22 28.63
N LEU A 131 -11.44 10.69 27.72
CA LEU A 131 -12.47 11.72 28.00
C LEU A 131 -13.75 11.11 28.59
N PHE A 132 -14.03 9.84 28.27
CA PHE A 132 -15.18 9.10 28.76
C PHE A 132 -14.73 7.71 29.19
N ASP A 133 -15.33 7.22 30.27
CA ASP A 133 -15.08 5.86 30.76
C ASP A 133 -15.89 4.79 30.02
N ASP A 134 -16.98 5.17 29.37
CA ASP A 134 -17.79 4.27 28.55
C ASP A 134 -17.11 4.02 27.22
N PRO A 135 -16.71 2.76 26.90
CA PRO A 135 -16.09 2.41 25.62
C PRO A 135 -16.93 2.79 24.39
N ARG A 136 -18.26 2.85 24.53
CA ARG A 136 -19.18 3.23 23.46
C ARG A 136 -19.09 4.73 23.11
N MET A 137 -18.54 5.53 24.02
CA MET A 137 -18.35 6.96 23.83
C MET A 137 -16.94 7.32 23.37
N ALA A 138 -16.04 6.34 23.21
CA ALA A 138 -14.64 6.56 22.79
C ALA A 138 -14.57 7.33 21.47
N TRP A 139 -15.43 7.00 20.50
CA TRP A 139 -15.51 7.68 19.22
C TRP A 139 -15.85 9.17 19.33
N ALA A 140 -16.76 9.54 20.27
CA ALA A 140 -17.14 10.93 20.48
C ALA A 140 -16.01 11.74 21.13
N ALA A 141 -15.25 11.08 22.01
CA ALA A 141 -14.05 11.67 22.59
C ALA A 141 -12.99 11.95 21.53
N ASP A 142 -12.78 11.02 20.62
CA ASP A 142 -11.82 11.16 19.54
C ASP A 142 -12.25 12.26 18.56
N TYR A 143 -13.52 12.31 18.19
CA TYR A 143 -14.07 13.37 17.33
C TYR A 143 -13.87 14.78 17.94
N GLY A 144 -14.09 14.95 19.23
CA GLY A 144 -13.92 16.24 19.91
C GLY A 144 -12.46 16.70 20.06
N ARG A 145 -11.50 15.78 19.98
CA ARG A 145 -10.06 16.07 20.14
C ARG A 145 -9.33 16.31 18.83
N MET A 146 -9.84 15.79 17.75
CA MET A 146 -9.15 15.85 16.46
C MET A 146 -9.32 17.23 15.82
N ARG A 147 -8.20 17.87 15.52
CA ARG A 147 -8.20 19.02 14.61
C ARG A 147 -8.48 18.50 13.21
N PRO A 148 -9.27 19.23 12.40
CA PRO A 148 -9.41 18.90 10.98
C PRO A 148 -8.02 18.82 10.36
N VAL A 149 -7.63 17.62 9.90
CA VAL A 149 -6.38 17.48 9.15
C VAL A 149 -6.63 18.09 7.76
N PRO A 150 -5.73 18.96 7.26
CA PRO A 150 -5.88 19.52 5.93
C PRO A 150 -6.01 18.40 4.90
N ALA A 151 -7.15 18.33 4.22
CA ALA A 151 -7.43 17.33 3.18
C ALA A 151 -6.59 17.53 1.90
N ARG A 152 -5.74 18.58 1.86
CA ARG A 152 -4.96 18.92 0.68
C ARG A 152 -3.80 17.94 0.51
N LEU A 153 -3.94 17.07 -0.47
CA LEU A 153 -2.89 16.18 -0.92
C LEU A 153 -1.66 16.97 -1.39
N ARG A 154 -0.46 16.45 -1.15
CA ARG A 154 0.81 16.99 -1.63
C ARG A 154 1.61 15.90 -2.33
N PRO A 155 2.61 16.26 -3.15
CA PRO A 155 3.54 15.29 -3.70
C PRO A 155 4.19 14.45 -2.61
N SER A 156 4.44 13.17 -2.89
CA SER A 156 5.13 12.25 -1.98
C SER A 156 6.50 12.82 -1.57
N GLY A 157 6.91 12.63 -0.33
CA GLY A 157 8.11 13.21 0.28
C GLY A 157 7.88 14.57 0.93
N SER A 158 6.66 15.14 0.85
CA SER A 158 6.37 16.49 1.37
C SER A 158 6.22 16.56 2.89
N PHE A 159 6.02 15.43 3.57
CA PHE A 159 5.79 15.36 5.02
C PHE A 159 7.02 14.84 5.80
N GLY A 160 8.16 14.79 5.13
CA GLY A 160 9.46 14.51 5.73
C GLY A 160 9.85 13.04 5.73
N ARG A 161 11.12 12.82 6.09
CA ARG A 161 11.75 11.50 6.17
C ARG A 161 12.04 11.16 7.63
N PHE A 162 11.71 9.95 8.03
CA PHE A 162 11.95 9.40 9.34
C PHE A 162 13.38 8.85 9.47
N SER A 163 13.83 8.59 10.71
CA SER A 163 15.18 8.09 11.00
C SER A 163 15.48 6.75 10.30
N ASN A 164 14.46 5.92 10.10
CA ASN A 164 14.53 4.65 9.38
C ASN A 164 14.50 4.79 7.84
N GLY A 165 14.44 6.02 7.31
CA GLY A 165 14.45 6.30 5.87
C GLY A 165 13.09 6.29 5.19
N ILE A 166 12.00 5.99 5.89
CA ILE A 166 10.62 6.04 5.36
C ILE A 166 10.13 7.48 5.33
N GLU A 167 9.32 7.83 4.34
CA GLU A 167 8.77 9.17 4.13
C GLU A 167 7.24 9.18 4.32
N ASP A 168 6.72 10.38 4.65
CA ASP A 168 5.29 10.74 4.68
C ASP A 168 4.42 10.04 5.73
N LEU A 169 4.99 9.31 6.69
CA LEU A 169 4.22 8.67 7.77
C LEU A 169 3.50 9.67 8.69
N SER A 170 3.89 10.96 8.68
CA SER A 170 3.31 12.00 9.53
C SER A 170 2.07 12.67 8.94
N GLY A 171 1.69 12.33 7.69
CA GLY A 171 0.57 12.99 7.02
C GLY A 171 0.40 12.56 5.57
N ASN A 172 -0.28 13.39 4.79
CA ASN A 172 -0.63 13.19 3.39
C ASN A 172 -1.74 12.16 3.15
N VAL A 173 -1.50 10.90 3.47
CA VAL A 173 -2.38 9.77 3.15
C VAL A 173 -2.59 8.92 4.40
N TRP A 174 -3.82 8.41 4.58
CA TRP A 174 -4.09 7.27 5.46
C TRP A 174 -3.87 5.99 4.67
N GLU A 175 -3.15 5.07 5.24
CA GLU A 175 -2.68 3.88 4.53
C GLU A 175 -3.45 2.64 4.98
N TRP A 176 -3.97 1.88 4.01
CA TRP A 176 -4.57 0.58 4.25
C TRP A 176 -3.56 -0.38 4.90
N THR A 177 -4.04 -1.18 5.85
CA THR A 177 -3.26 -2.26 6.47
C THR A 177 -3.92 -3.63 6.27
N LEU A 178 -3.18 -4.70 6.61
CA LEU A 178 -3.72 -6.06 6.64
C LEU A 178 -4.54 -6.37 7.91
N THR A 179 -4.54 -5.47 8.89
CA THR A 179 -5.17 -5.73 10.19
C THR A 179 -6.68 -5.56 10.09
N CYS A 180 -7.41 -6.63 10.37
CA CYS A 180 -8.86 -6.59 10.45
C CYS A 180 -9.30 -5.75 11.66
N ALA A 181 -10.19 -4.79 11.43
CA ALA A 181 -10.75 -3.95 12.48
C ALA A 181 -11.96 -4.57 13.17
N ALA A 182 -12.58 -5.58 12.56
CA ALA A 182 -13.75 -6.26 13.08
C ALA A 182 -13.32 -7.51 13.89
N HIS A 183 -13.81 -7.63 15.11
CA HIS A 183 -13.52 -8.79 15.95
C HIS A 183 -14.20 -10.05 15.43
N GLY A 184 -13.51 -11.19 15.51
CA GLY A 184 -14.07 -12.50 15.16
C GLY A 184 -14.06 -12.83 13.66
N PHE A 185 -13.44 -11.99 12.84
CA PHE A 185 -13.24 -12.24 11.41
C PHE A 185 -11.78 -12.53 11.11
N ASP A 186 -11.55 -13.40 10.14
CA ASP A 186 -10.23 -13.61 9.54
C ASP A 186 -9.96 -12.62 8.39
N ALA A 187 -8.75 -12.66 7.82
CA ALA A 187 -8.38 -11.77 6.73
C ALA A 187 -9.20 -11.96 5.45
N ALA A 188 -9.78 -13.15 5.23
CA ALA A 188 -10.56 -13.45 4.01
C ALA A 188 -11.99 -12.93 4.10
N THR A 189 -12.54 -12.83 5.31
CA THR A 189 -13.95 -12.47 5.57
C THR A 189 -14.11 -11.11 6.24
N CYS A 190 -13.01 -10.40 6.47
CA CYS A 190 -12.99 -9.13 7.19
C CYS A 190 -13.77 -8.03 6.44
N PRO A 191 -14.83 -7.46 7.03
CA PRO A 191 -15.64 -6.43 6.38
C PRO A 191 -15.03 -5.02 6.48
N ALA A 192 -14.07 -4.81 7.40
CA ALA A 192 -13.44 -3.52 7.65
C ALA A 192 -12.01 -3.71 8.15
N TYR A 193 -11.09 -2.92 7.61
CA TYR A 193 -9.69 -2.96 7.97
C TYR A 193 -9.24 -1.68 8.68
N VAL A 194 -8.18 -1.82 9.46
CA VAL A 194 -7.48 -0.68 10.04
C VAL A 194 -6.79 0.10 8.94
N VAL A 195 -6.93 1.42 8.95
CA VAL A 195 -6.07 2.36 8.24
C VAL A 195 -5.28 3.17 9.25
N GLU A 196 -4.03 3.44 8.94
CA GLU A 196 -3.10 4.20 9.77
C GLU A 196 -2.70 5.51 9.08
N GLY A 197 -2.40 6.53 9.86
CA GLY A 197 -2.02 7.84 9.38
C GLY A 197 -1.93 8.83 10.54
N ALA A 198 -2.46 10.05 10.37
CA ALA A 198 -2.51 11.04 11.46
C ALA A 198 -3.29 10.51 12.70
N HIS A 199 -4.17 9.56 12.51
CA HIS A 199 -4.81 8.75 13.55
C HIS A 199 -5.20 7.40 12.96
N ARG A 200 -5.48 6.42 13.82
CA ARG A 200 -6.02 5.12 13.42
C ARG A 200 -7.51 5.21 13.18
N ALA A 201 -7.98 4.62 12.08
CA ALA A 201 -9.40 4.50 11.80
C ALA A 201 -9.74 3.08 11.29
N ALA A 202 -11.01 2.73 11.32
CA ALA A 202 -11.53 1.50 10.73
C ALA A 202 -12.40 1.86 9.52
N LEU A 203 -12.10 1.27 8.36
CA LEU A 203 -12.85 1.52 7.13
C LEU A 203 -13.38 0.22 6.53
N SER A 204 -14.63 0.27 6.06
CA SER A 204 -15.20 -0.81 5.26
C SER A 204 -14.41 -0.99 3.95
N ILE A 205 -14.32 -2.25 3.49
CA ILE A 205 -13.61 -2.62 2.27
C ILE A 205 -14.06 -1.89 1.00
N PHE A 206 -15.26 -1.30 1.01
CA PHE A 206 -15.86 -0.61 -0.14
C PHE A 206 -15.61 0.90 -0.16
N VAL A 207 -15.03 1.47 0.90
CA VAL A 207 -14.91 2.92 1.05
C VAL A 207 -13.70 3.43 0.27
N ARG A 208 -13.95 4.26 -0.74
CA ARG A 208 -12.92 5.02 -1.49
C ARG A 208 -12.74 6.43 -0.97
N ASP A 209 -13.83 7.06 -0.55
CA ASP A 209 -13.85 8.40 0.02
C ASP A 209 -14.64 8.42 1.33
N PRO A 210 -13.95 8.44 2.47
CA PRO A 210 -14.60 8.44 3.78
C PRO A 210 -15.45 9.70 4.03
N ALA A 211 -15.13 10.82 3.37
CA ALA A 211 -15.89 12.07 3.50
C ALA A 211 -17.28 11.95 2.88
N SER A 212 -17.49 11.03 1.94
CA SER A 212 -18.79 10.79 1.29
C SER A 212 -19.72 9.84 2.05
N GLY A 213 -19.42 9.49 3.30
CA GLY A 213 -20.33 8.71 4.16
C GLY A 213 -19.89 7.30 4.50
N GLY A 214 -18.61 7.01 4.43
CA GLY A 214 -18.06 5.77 5.00
C GLY A 214 -18.26 5.74 6.51
N CYS A 215 -18.89 4.66 7.03
CA CYS A 215 -19.07 4.48 8.47
C CYS A 215 -17.72 4.19 9.14
N SER A 216 -16.97 5.24 9.45
CA SER A 216 -15.83 5.16 10.37
C SER A 216 -16.24 5.71 11.72
N ALA A 217 -15.89 5.02 12.79
CA ALA A 217 -15.97 5.63 14.13
C ALA A 217 -14.88 6.71 14.21
N GLY A 218 -15.26 7.96 14.52
CA GLY A 218 -14.35 9.08 14.65
C GLY A 218 -14.31 10.02 13.44
N VAL A 219 -13.25 10.84 13.35
CA VAL A 219 -13.03 11.75 12.22
C VAL A 219 -12.59 10.95 11.00
N PRO A 220 -13.30 11.07 9.84
CA PRO A 220 -12.93 10.36 8.64
C PRO A 220 -11.52 10.74 8.17
N PRO A 221 -10.71 9.76 7.70
CA PRO A 221 -9.47 10.05 7.00
C PRO A 221 -9.72 10.91 5.75
N ALA A 222 -8.82 11.83 5.47
CA ALA A 222 -9.00 12.75 4.34
C ALA A 222 -8.64 12.12 2.98
N ASN A 223 -7.56 11.36 2.95
CA ASN A 223 -7.02 10.74 1.75
C ASN A 223 -6.67 9.28 2.06
N ILE A 224 -7.24 8.33 1.34
CA ILE A 224 -6.98 6.91 1.56
C ILE A 224 -6.14 6.36 0.41
N GLY A 225 -4.98 5.85 0.74
CA GLY A 225 -4.05 5.19 -0.17
C GLY A 225 -3.37 4.01 0.51
N PHE A 226 -2.17 3.67 0.10
CA PHE A 226 -1.47 2.51 0.66
C PHE A 226 0.03 2.54 0.38
N ARG A 227 0.77 1.85 1.22
CA ARG A 227 2.19 1.53 1.12
C ARG A 227 2.35 0.03 1.03
N LEU A 228 3.39 -0.43 0.33
CA LEU A 228 3.69 -1.85 0.22
C LEU A 228 4.86 -2.25 1.12
N VAL A 229 4.81 -3.49 1.57
CA VAL A 229 5.93 -4.17 2.21
C VAL A 229 6.13 -5.54 1.58
N ARG A 230 7.29 -6.16 1.81
CA ARG A 230 7.54 -7.57 1.54
C ARG A 230 8.42 -8.18 2.62
N ASP A 231 8.22 -9.44 2.90
CA ASP A 231 9.07 -10.20 3.83
C ASP A 231 10.39 -10.58 3.16
N LEU A 232 11.46 -10.69 3.95
CA LEU A 232 12.81 -11.10 3.51
C LEU A 232 13.20 -12.46 4.06
#